data_950ea65bcda3a784f946bcb909c24a2b
#
_entry.id   950ea65bcda3a784f946bcb909c24a2b
#
_cell.length_a   1.000
_cell.length_b   1.000
_cell.length_c   1.000
_cell.angle_alpha   90.00
_cell.angle_beta   90.00
_cell.angle_gamma   90.00
#
_symmetry.space_group_name_H-M   'P 1'
#
loop_
_entity.id
_entity.type
_entity.pdbx_description
1 polymer ?
#
loop_
_entity_poly.entity_id
_entity_poly.type
_entity_poly.pdbx_seq_one_letter_code
_entity_poly.pdbx_strand_id
1 'polypeptide(L)'
;AVIDYQILGSNEREVDKIDVGLVACTKGVLTNHMDLVKECGLKPGVVDVNPVAMSNAFSFIKTLPEDGLVVMVDIGAVSSTLVVYGKGQQFFTRDLPIGGHHFVKELSEKKEIGYIAAQDMLYKEGIAASVSNSSADPTQAVGIAERTVYDNLVEDLRRSLRFYAKQTGQSFFLKIFLCHSN
;
A
#
# COMPACT_ATOMS: atom_id res chain seq x y z
N ALA A 1 22.74 10.93 1.38
CA ALA A 1 21.51 10.58 0.67
C ALA A 1 21.75 10.68 -0.84
N VAL A 2 21.03 9.89 -1.61
CA VAL A 2 20.84 10.07 -3.06
C VAL A 2 19.46 10.67 -3.21
N ILE A 3 19.37 11.72 -4.02
CA ILE A 3 18.14 12.47 -4.22
C ILE A 3 17.91 12.60 -5.72
N ASP A 4 16.69 12.34 -6.13
CA ASP A 4 16.22 12.62 -7.49
C ASP A 4 14.84 13.27 -7.42
N TYR A 5 14.45 13.97 -8.49
CA TYR A 5 13.19 14.70 -8.52
C TYR A 5 12.56 14.72 -9.92
N GLN A 6 11.25 14.83 -9.94
CA GLN A 6 10.49 15.02 -11.17
C GLN A 6 9.52 16.18 -11.01
N ILE A 7 9.47 17.06 -12.01
CA ILE A 7 8.46 18.13 -12.07
C ILE A 7 7.12 17.50 -12.42
N LEU A 8 6.13 17.71 -11.55
CA LEU A 8 4.78 17.15 -11.71
C LEU A 8 3.84 18.10 -12.46
N GLY A 9 4.13 19.40 -12.44
CA GLY A 9 3.34 20.42 -13.11
C GLY A 9 3.40 21.77 -12.40
N SER A 10 2.57 22.71 -12.86
CA SER A 10 2.37 23.98 -12.18
C SER A 10 1.49 23.80 -10.96
N ASN A 11 1.78 24.50 -9.86
CA ASN A 11 0.94 24.46 -8.68
C ASN A 11 -0.37 25.21 -8.92
N GLU A 12 -1.49 24.56 -8.65
CA GLU A 12 -2.83 25.14 -8.90
C GLU A 12 -3.21 26.27 -7.92
N ARG A 13 -2.53 26.33 -6.78
CA ARG A 13 -2.83 27.30 -5.71
C ARG A 13 -1.90 28.49 -5.68
N GLU A 14 -0.68 28.36 -6.19
CA GLU A 14 0.35 29.37 -6.16
C GLU A 14 0.97 29.52 -7.55
N VAL A 15 0.65 30.63 -8.23
CA VAL A 15 0.95 30.87 -9.66
C VAL A 15 2.44 30.80 -10.00
N ASP A 16 3.32 31.09 -9.04
CA ASP A 16 4.77 31.12 -9.25
C ASP A 16 5.49 29.85 -8.74
N LYS A 17 4.74 28.80 -8.42
CA LYS A 17 5.30 27.54 -7.91
C LYS A 17 5.01 26.36 -8.83
N ILE A 18 5.88 25.39 -8.78
CA ILE A 18 5.74 24.10 -9.44
C ILE A 18 5.65 23.00 -8.39
N ASP A 19 4.86 21.96 -8.68
CA ASP A 19 4.82 20.75 -7.89
C ASP A 19 5.95 19.83 -8.30
N VAL A 20 6.69 19.32 -7.33
CA VAL A 20 7.86 18.47 -7.55
C VAL A 20 7.70 17.19 -6.73
N GLY A 21 7.79 16.05 -7.40
CA GLY A 21 7.99 14.74 -6.76
C GLY A 21 9.45 14.59 -6.38
N LEU A 22 9.72 14.45 -5.09
CA LEU A 22 11.07 14.25 -4.56
C LEU A 22 11.23 12.85 -4.01
N VAL A 23 12.29 12.16 -4.44
CA VAL A 23 12.68 10.86 -3.92
C VAL A 23 14.05 10.96 -3.27
N ALA A 24 14.19 10.44 -2.07
CA ALA A 24 15.46 10.39 -1.36
C ALA A 24 15.67 9.03 -0.70
N CYS A 25 16.86 8.47 -0.87
CA CYS A 25 17.26 7.25 -0.20
C CYS A 25 18.71 7.32 0.31
N THR A 26 19.10 6.42 1.19
CA THR A 26 20.50 6.31 1.60
C THR A 26 21.33 5.66 0.50
N LYS A 27 22.60 6.05 0.37
CA LYS A 27 23.53 5.41 -0.57
C LYS A 27 23.63 3.90 -0.34
N GLY A 28 23.66 3.46 0.93
CA GLY A 28 23.75 2.06 1.28
C GLY A 28 22.60 1.22 0.74
N VAL A 29 21.35 1.69 0.91
CA VAL A 29 20.16 1.01 0.38
C VAL A 29 20.26 0.87 -1.14
N LEU A 30 20.57 1.95 -1.84
CA LEU A 30 20.70 1.93 -3.30
C LEU A 30 21.82 0.98 -3.76
N THR A 31 23.01 1.09 -3.14
CA THR A 31 24.15 0.27 -3.50
C THR A 31 23.86 -1.22 -3.31
N ASN A 32 23.29 -1.59 -2.15
CA ASN A 32 22.95 -2.99 -1.86
C ASN A 32 22.00 -3.60 -2.91
N HIS A 33 20.96 -2.84 -3.33
CA HIS A 33 20.05 -3.32 -4.38
C HIS A 33 20.76 -3.45 -5.74
N MET A 34 21.59 -2.46 -6.10
CA MET A 34 22.32 -2.51 -7.35
C MET A 34 23.33 -3.66 -7.39
N ASP A 35 24.00 -3.93 -6.29
CA ASP A 35 24.99 -4.99 -6.20
C ASP A 35 24.34 -6.37 -6.25
N LEU A 36 23.19 -6.55 -5.57
CA LEU A 36 22.39 -7.77 -5.68
C LEU A 36 22.01 -8.07 -7.15
N VAL A 37 21.55 -7.06 -7.89
CA VAL A 37 21.18 -7.22 -9.30
C VAL A 37 22.41 -7.60 -10.15
N LYS A 38 23.58 -6.99 -9.88
CA LYS A 38 24.83 -7.32 -10.57
C LYS A 38 25.33 -8.74 -10.24
N GLU A 39 25.22 -9.17 -8.97
CA GLU A 39 25.57 -10.54 -8.55
C GLU A 39 24.73 -11.60 -9.26
N CYS A 40 23.48 -11.26 -9.63
CA CYS A 40 22.64 -12.09 -10.50
C CYS A 40 23.06 -12.07 -11.98
N GLY A 41 24.15 -11.40 -12.34
CA GLY A 41 24.63 -11.27 -13.72
C GLY A 41 23.83 -10.25 -14.55
N LEU A 42 22.99 -9.44 -13.94
CA LEU A 42 22.16 -8.43 -14.60
C LEU A 42 22.77 -7.04 -14.49
N LYS A 43 22.47 -6.17 -15.44
CA LYS A 43 22.88 -4.76 -15.40
C LYS A 43 21.67 -3.91 -14.95
N PRO A 44 21.73 -3.26 -13.78
CA PRO A 44 20.66 -2.35 -13.36
C PRO A 44 20.61 -1.16 -14.33
N GLY A 45 19.45 -0.94 -14.95
CA GLY A 45 19.24 0.15 -15.89
C GLY A 45 18.50 1.33 -15.27
N VAL A 46 17.48 1.04 -14.46
CA VAL A 46 16.67 2.04 -13.77
C VAL A 46 16.41 1.54 -12.35
N VAL A 47 16.47 2.44 -11.39
CA VAL A 47 16.01 2.21 -10.02
C VAL A 47 14.85 3.15 -9.76
N ASP A 48 13.74 2.60 -9.30
CA ASP A 48 12.52 3.36 -9.04
C ASP A 48 12.02 3.07 -7.62
N VAL A 49 11.07 3.86 -7.15
CA VAL A 49 10.38 3.62 -5.87
C VAL A 49 9.05 2.93 -6.12
N ASN A 50 8.64 2.07 -5.18
CA ASN A 50 7.45 1.23 -5.33
C ASN A 50 6.20 1.99 -5.81
N PRO A 51 5.82 3.16 -5.23
CA PRO A 51 4.63 3.87 -5.67
C PRO A 51 4.67 4.32 -7.13
N VAL A 52 5.83 4.78 -7.59
CA VAL A 52 6.02 5.24 -8.98
C VAL A 52 6.03 4.03 -9.92
N ALA A 53 6.76 2.98 -9.57
CA ALA A 53 6.78 1.73 -10.33
C ALA A 53 5.39 1.11 -10.48
N MET A 54 4.59 1.10 -9.40
CA MET A 54 3.18 0.65 -9.42
C MET A 54 2.33 1.48 -10.40
N SER A 55 2.46 2.80 -10.35
CA SER A 55 1.71 3.71 -11.23
C SER A 55 2.09 3.54 -12.69
N ASN A 56 3.38 3.37 -12.97
CA ASN A 56 3.90 3.10 -14.31
C ASN A 56 3.40 1.77 -14.85
N ALA A 57 3.49 0.70 -14.04
CA ALA A 57 2.99 -0.62 -14.42
C ALA A 57 1.48 -0.59 -14.66
N PHE A 58 0.72 0.07 -13.80
CA PHE A 58 -0.72 0.21 -13.97
C PHE A 58 -1.08 0.94 -15.27
N SER A 59 -0.41 2.06 -15.55
CA SER A 59 -0.64 2.86 -16.77
C SER A 59 -0.30 2.07 -18.03
N PHE A 60 0.65 1.14 -17.97
CA PHE A 60 1.00 0.27 -19.07
C PHE A 60 -0.03 -0.85 -19.31
N ILE A 61 -0.57 -1.42 -18.23
CA ILE A 61 -1.51 -2.57 -18.30
C ILE A 61 -2.95 -2.12 -18.51
N LYS A 62 -3.34 -0.98 -17.95
CA LYS A 62 -4.70 -0.46 -17.94
C LYS A 62 -4.74 0.95 -18.49
N THR A 63 -5.77 1.24 -19.28
CA THR A 63 -6.08 2.63 -19.64
C THR A 63 -6.65 3.33 -18.40
N LEU A 64 -6.01 4.41 -17.99
CA LEU A 64 -6.55 5.28 -16.94
C LEU A 64 -7.87 5.88 -17.44
N PRO A 65 -8.89 5.98 -16.57
CA PRO A 65 -10.08 6.74 -16.89
C PRO A 65 -9.71 8.20 -17.14
N GLU A 66 -10.40 8.84 -18.08
CA GLU A 66 -10.17 10.25 -18.40
C GLU A 66 -10.45 11.15 -17.20
N ASP A 67 -11.52 10.82 -16.48
CA ASP A 67 -11.93 11.51 -15.26
C ASP A 67 -11.95 10.55 -14.08
N GLY A 68 -11.46 11.03 -12.94
CA GLY A 68 -11.51 10.33 -11.65
C GLY A 68 -10.20 9.70 -11.23
N LEU A 69 -10.23 9.14 -10.04
CA LEU A 69 -9.08 8.61 -9.32
C LEU A 69 -9.17 7.08 -9.23
N VAL A 70 -8.03 6.45 -9.38
CA VAL A 70 -7.84 5.04 -9.02
C VAL A 70 -6.99 4.97 -7.76
N VAL A 71 -7.32 4.01 -6.92
CA VAL A 71 -6.56 3.69 -5.71
C VAL A 71 -5.88 2.35 -5.96
N MET A 72 -4.59 2.29 -5.71
CA MET A 72 -3.83 1.04 -5.73
C MET A 72 -3.32 0.76 -4.33
N VAL A 73 -3.47 -0.46 -3.87
CA VAL A 73 -2.97 -0.92 -2.58
C VAL A 73 -2.15 -2.17 -2.83
N ASP A 74 -0.85 -2.08 -2.58
CA ASP A 74 0.05 -3.22 -2.59
C ASP A 74 0.23 -3.72 -1.16
N ILE A 75 -0.19 -4.96 -0.90
CA ILE A 75 -0.04 -5.59 0.41
C ILE A 75 1.22 -6.45 0.38
N GLY A 76 2.32 -5.86 0.83
CA GLY A 76 3.59 -6.54 0.96
C GLY A 76 3.69 -7.42 2.22
N ALA A 77 4.84 -8.03 2.43
CA ALA A 77 5.05 -8.94 3.56
C ALA A 77 4.95 -8.25 4.93
N VAL A 78 5.53 -7.06 5.08
CA VAL A 78 5.65 -6.34 6.37
C VAL A 78 4.84 -5.04 6.39
N SER A 79 4.71 -4.39 5.24
CA SER A 79 4.01 -3.11 5.08
C SER A 79 3.18 -3.14 3.81
N SER A 80 2.22 -2.23 3.71
CA SER A 80 1.43 -2.02 2.50
C SER A 80 1.68 -0.61 1.97
N THR A 81 1.62 -0.46 0.65
CA THR A 81 1.76 0.84 -0.01
C THR A 81 0.44 1.23 -0.66
N LEU A 82 -0.07 2.40 -0.28
CA LEU A 82 -1.25 3.01 -0.89
C LEU A 82 -0.79 4.04 -1.91
N VAL A 83 -1.38 4.00 -3.10
CA VAL A 83 -1.19 5.00 -4.15
C VAL A 83 -2.55 5.49 -4.63
N VAL A 84 -2.72 6.81 -4.72
CA VAL A 84 -3.84 7.45 -5.39
C VAL A 84 -3.31 8.11 -6.66
N TYR A 85 -3.91 7.75 -7.79
CA TYR A 85 -3.43 8.16 -9.10
C TYR A 85 -4.59 8.44 -10.06
N GLY A 86 -4.43 9.46 -10.90
CA GLY A 86 -5.39 9.84 -11.92
C GLY A 86 -4.79 10.84 -12.90
N LYS A 87 -5.31 10.89 -14.12
CA LYS A 87 -4.83 11.78 -15.16
C LYS A 87 -5.07 13.24 -14.74
N GLY A 88 -4.00 14.04 -14.70
CA GLY A 88 -4.10 15.44 -14.27
C GLY A 88 -4.45 15.65 -12.79
N GLN A 89 -4.40 14.59 -11.99
CA GLN A 89 -4.71 14.66 -10.56
C GLN A 89 -3.43 14.61 -9.72
N GLN A 90 -3.51 15.15 -8.51
CA GLN A 90 -2.38 15.13 -7.59
C GLN A 90 -2.02 13.69 -7.23
N PHE A 91 -0.78 13.29 -7.48
CA PHE A 91 -0.23 12.01 -7.05
C PHE A 91 -0.12 11.97 -5.52
N PHE A 92 -0.56 10.88 -4.93
CA PHE A 92 -0.45 10.68 -3.48
C PHE A 92 -0.05 9.25 -3.18
N THR A 93 0.87 9.10 -2.24
CA THR A 93 1.28 7.79 -1.75
C THR A 93 1.44 7.80 -0.23
N ARG A 94 1.23 6.64 0.37
CA ARG A 94 1.42 6.43 1.80
C ARG A 94 1.78 4.99 2.09
N ASP A 95 2.82 4.79 2.91
CA ASP A 95 3.13 3.49 3.47
C ASP A 95 2.32 3.26 4.75
N LEU A 96 1.76 2.06 4.86
CA LEU A 96 0.99 1.58 5.98
C LEU A 96 1.80 0.48 6.68
N PRO A 97 1.98 0.53 8.01
CA PRO A 97 2.83 -0.42 8.72
C PRO A 97 2.11 -1.77 8.99
N ILE A 98 1.32 -2.22 8.02
CA ILE A 98 0.57 -3.48 8.07
C ILE A 98 0.80 -4.22 6.77
N GLY A 99 1.24 -5.47 6.85
CA GLY A 99 1.45 -6.38 5.73
C GLY A 99 1.05 -7.79 6.08
N GLY A 100 1.26 -8.72 5.15
CA GLY A 100 0.86 -10.13 5.27
C GLY A 100 1.29 -10.84 6.56
N HIS A 101 2.52 -10.53 7.03
CA HIS A 101 3.03 -11.06 8.30
C HIS A 101 2.12 -10.78 9.50
N HIS A 102 1.50 -9.61 9.56
CA HIS A 102 0.63 -9.23 10.67
C HIS A 102 -0.65 -10.08 10.72
N PHE A 103 -1.21 -10.41 9.54
CA PHE A 103 -2.38 -11.30 9.43
C PHE A 103 -2.02 -12.73 9.85
N VAL A 104 -0.87 -13.26 9.39
CA VAL A 104 -0.39 -14.58 9.78
C VAL A 104 -0.15 -14.66 11.28
N LYS A 105 0.47 -13.63 11.86
CA LYS A 105 0.74 -13.54 13.29
C LYS A 105 -0.55 -13.53 14.10
N GLU A 106 -1.52 -12.68 13.74
CA GLU A 106 -2.82 -12.62 14.40
C GLU A 106 -3.55 -13.99 14.34
N LEU A 107 -3.52 -14.64 13.17
CA LEU A 107 -4.14 -15.95 13.00
C LEU A 107 -3.44 -17.03 13.83
N SER A 108 -2.10 -17.02 13.87
CA SER A 108 -1.29 -17.91 14.71
C SER A 108 -1.63 -17.77 16.19
N GLU A 109 -1.76 -16.55 16.69
CA GLU A 109 -2.10 -16.25 18.09
C GLU A 109 -3.56 -16.65 18.40
N LYS A 110 -4.51 -16.31 17.53
CA LYS A 110 -5.94 -16.61 17.74
C LYS A 110 -6.28 -18.11 17.68
N LYS A 111 -5.56 -18.87 16.87
CA LYS A 111 -5.79 -20.32 16.68
C LYS A 111 -4.84 -21.18 17.51
N GLU A 112 -3.88 -20.56 18.23
CA GLU A 112 -2.84 -21.24 18.99
C GLU A 112 -2.05 -22.27 18.14
N ILE A 113 -1.78 -21.90 16.86
CA ILE A 113 -1.05 -22.73 15.90
C ILE A 113 0.28 -22.08 15.52
N GLY A 114 1.23 -22.89 15.05
CA GLY A 114 2.52 -22.36 14.59
C GLY A 114 2.39 -21.44 13.37
N TYR A 115 3.34 -20.51 13.20
CA TYR A 115 3.33 -19.51 12.14
C TYR A 115 3.15 -20.10 10.74
N ILE A 116 3.87 -21.18 10.41
CA ILE A 116 3.77 -21.86 9.11
C ILE A 116 2.37 -22.42 8.86
N ALA A 117 1.77 -23.05 9.88
CA ALA A 117 0.42 -23.57 9.77
C ALA A 117 -0.62 -22.45 9.61
N ALA A 118 -0.42 -21.33 10.30
CA ALA A 118 -1.26 -20.14 10.14
C ALA A 118 -1.12 -19.53 8.73
N GLN A 119 0.09 -19.49 8.19
CA GLN A 119 0.35 -19.01 6.84
C GLN A 119 -0.35 -19.89 5.79
N ASP A 120 -0.21 -21.20 5.90
CA ASP A 120 -0.88 -22.16 5.01
C ASP A 120 -2.40 -22.05 5.09
N MET A 121 -2.93 -21.84 6.29
CA MET A 121 -4.36 -21.63 6.52
C MET A 121 -4.84 -20.32 5.87
N LEU A 122 -4.09 -19.23 6.03
CA LEU A 122 -4.40 -17.95 5.42
C LEU A 122 -4.41 -18.04 3.88
N TYR A 123 -3.47 -18.77 3.28
CA TYR A 123 -3.44 -19.00 1.83
C TYR A 123 -4.61 -19.84 1.31
N LYS A 124 -5.08 -20.81 2.09
CA LYS A 124 -6.18 -21.69 1.69
C LYS A 124 -7.56 -21.07 1.90
N GLU A 125 -7.76 -20.41 3.01
CA GLU A 125 -9.07 -19.93 3.48
C GLU A 125 -9.24 -18.42 3.36
N GLY A 126 -8.15 -17.70 3.09
CA GLY A 126 -8.14 -16.25 3.02
C GLY A 126 -8.35 -15.58 4.38
N ILE A 127 -8.65 -14.29 4.36
CA ILE A 127 -8.86 -13.48 5.58
C ILE A 127 -10.08 -13.96 6.38
N ALA A 128 -11.01 -14.69 5.77
CA ALA A 128 -12.16 -15.28 6.46
C ALA A 128 -11.75 -16.23 7.61
N ALA A 129 -10.57 -16.87 7.50
CA ALA A 129 -10.01 -17.69 8.56
C ALA A 129 -9.78 -16.93 9.87
N SER A 130 -9.44 -15.65 9.80
CA SER A 130 -9.22 -14.78 10.97
C SER A 130 -10.52 -14.16 11.52
N VAL A 131 -11.58 -14.08 10.70
CA VAL A 131 -12.86 -13.46 11.07
C VAL A 131 -13.84 -14.49 11.65
N SER A 132 -13.71 -15.77 11.30
CA SER A 132 -14.71 -16.81 11.55
C SER A 132 -14.87 -17.29 13.01
N ASN A 133 -14.28 -16.64 14.00
CA ASN A 133 -14.44 -17.00 15.41
C ASN A 133 -15.13 -15.96 16.29
N SER A 134 -15.81 -14.99 15.73
CA SER A 134 -16.82 -14.25 16.47
C SER A 134 -18.20 -14.93 16.39
N SER A 135 -18.27 -16.20 16.77
CA SER A 135 -19.51 -16.77 17.29
C SER A 135 -19.76 -16.09 18.64
N ALA A 136 -20.18 -14.85 18.58
CA ALA A 136 -20.67 -14.14 19.73
C ALA A 136 -21.95 -14.85 20.19
N ASP A 137 -21.83 -15.62 21.26
CA ASP A 137 -22.98 -15.92 22.11
C ASP A 137 -23.63 -14.55 22.47
N PRO A 138 -24.87 -14.28 22.06
CA PRO A 138 -25.49 -12.98 22.28
C PRO A 138 -25.63 -12.58 23.75
N THR A 139 -25.28 -13.48 24.68
CA THR A 139 -25.34 -13.27 26.13
C THR A 139 -24.04 -12.77 26.77
N GLN A 140 -22.91 -12.67 26.03
CA GLN A 140 -21.64 -12.17 26.54
C GLN A 140 -21.14 -10.85 25.91
N ALA A 141 -22.01 -10.10 25.30
CA ALA A 141 -21.68 -8.87 24.58
C ALA A 141 -21.55 -7.64 25.51
N VAL A 142 -20.58 -7.61 26.38
CA VAL A 142 -20.02 -6.35 26.97
C VAL A 142 -18.50 -6.40 27.01
N GLY A 143 -17.88 -6.94 25.97
CA GLY A 143 -16.45 -6.82 25.73
C GLY A 143 -16.20 -5.80 24.60
N ILE A 144 -15.26 -4.89 24.78
CA ILE A 144 -14.74 -4.05 23.71
C ILE A 144 -14.17 -5.04 22.68
N ALA A 145 -14.83 -5.15 21.51
CA ALA A 145 -14.35 -6.03 20.44
C ALA A 145 -12.91 -5.62 20.10
N GLU A 146 -11.98 -6.54 20.30
CA GLU A 146 -10.58 -6.30 20.00
C GLU A 146 -10.43 -6.04 18.49
N ARG A 147 -9.84 -4.91 18.13
CA ARG A 147 -9.63 -4.55 16.72
C ARG A 147 -8.69 -5.54 16.06
N THR A 148 -9.12 -6.09 14.96
CA THR A 148 -8.31 -7.02 14.16
C THR A 148 -7.26 -6.26 13.32
N VAL A 149 -6.25 -6.96 12.83
CA VAL A 149 -5.29 -6.43 11.85
C VAL A 149 -6.03 -5.91 10.60
N TYR A 150 -7.09 -6.60 10.19
CA TYR A 150 -7.95 -6.16 9.09
C TYR A 150 -8.63 -4.81 9.38
N ASP A 151 -9.21 -4.64 10.56
CA ASP A 151 -9.87 -3.38 10.95
C ASP A 151 -8.88 -2.23 10.97
N ASN A 152 -7.67 -2.48 11.46
CA ASN A 152 -6.61 -1.47 11.49
C ASN A 152 -6.17 -1.07 10.08
N LEU A 153 -5.97 -2.03 9.17
CA LEU A 153 -5.63 -1.73 7.77
C LEU A 153 -6.74 -0.92 7.08
N VAL A 154 -8.00 -1.34 7.25
CA VAL A 154 -9.15 -0.62 6.66
C VAL A 154 -9.26 0.80 7.21
N GLU A 155 -9.05 1.01 8.51
CA GLU A 155 -9.09 2.35 9.09
C GLU A 155 -7.94 3.24 8.61
N ASP A 156 -6.73 2.69 8.47
CA ASP A 156 -5.58 3.43 7.95
C ASP A 156 -5.77 3.80 6.46
N LEU A 157 -6.34 2.91 5.66
CA LEU A 157 -6.75 3.20 4.27
C LEU A 157 -7.79 4.33 4.24
N ARG A 158 -8.86 4.23 5.03
CA ARG A 158 -9.90 5.26 5.13
C ARG A 158 -9.35 6.60 5.56
N ARG A 159 -8.46 6.63 6.55
CA ARG A 159 -7.80 7.84 7.03
C ARG A 159 -6.96 8.49 5.93
N SER A 160 -6.23 7.69 5.17
CA SER A 160 -5.39 8.15 4.07
C SER A 160 -6.22 8.76 2.94
N LEU A 161 -7.32 8.09 2.55
CA LEU A 161 -8.22 8.58 1.50
C LEU A 161 -8.99 9.85 1.94
N ARG A 162 -9.41 9.94 3.20
CA ARG A 162 -10.00 11.18 3.75
C ARG A 162 -9.01 12.32 3.76
N PHE A 163 -7.75 12.05 4.10
CA PHE A 163 -6.69 13.07 4.07
C PHE A 163 -6.50 13.61 2.64
N TYR A 164 -6.38 12.71 1.66
CA TYR A 164 -6.29 13.06 0.25
C TYR A 164 -7.48 13.93 -0.19
N ALA A 165 -8.70 13.47 0.09
CA ALA A 165 -9.92 14.17 -0.28
C ALA A 165 -9.99 15.58 0.34
N LYS A 166 -9.58 15.73 1.61
CA LYS A 166 -9.53 17.04 2.29
C LYS A 166 -8.48 17.96 1.67
N GLN A 167 -7.36 17.42 1.24
CA GLN A 167 -6.26 18.19 0.68
C GLN A 167 -6.55 18.66 -0.75
N THR A 168 -7.16 17.80 -1.58
CA THR A 168 -7.35 18.06 -3.01
C THR A 168 -8.76 18.51 -3.37
N GLY A 169 -9.74 18.32 -2.48
CA GLY A 169 -11.16 18.49 -2.79
C GLY A 169 -11.76 17.33 -3.58
N GLN A 170 -10.97 16.33 -3.97
CA GLN A 170 -11.39 15.17 -4.76
C GLN A 170 -11.74 14.01 -3.83
N SER A 171 -13.00 13.59 -3.84
CA SER A 171 -13.50 12.50 -2.97
C SER A 171 -14.07 11.31 -3.74
N PHE A 172 -14.06 11.36 -5.05
CA PHE A 172 -14.62 10.32 -5.89
C PHE A 172 -13.52 9.39 -6.41
N PHE A 173 -13.47 8.19 -5.85
CA PHE A 173 -12.55 7.12 -6.25
C PHE A 173 -13.32 6.10 -7.09
N LEU A 174 -12.92 5.92 -8.34
CA LEU A 174 -13.61 5.04 -9.28
C LEU A 174 -13.42 3.56 -8.96
N LYS A 175 -12.20 3.17 -8.63
CA LYS A 175 -11.82 1.78 -8.38
C LYS A 175 -10.68 1.69 -7.38
N ILE A 176 -10.67 0.59 -6.64
CA ILE A 176 -9.55 0.18 -5.82
C ILE A 176 -8.97 -1.10 -6.44
N PHE A 177 -7.68 -1.08 -6.71
CA PHE A 177 -6.92 -2.24 -7.19
C PHE A 177 -6.06 -2.74 -6.05
N LEU A 178 -6.20 -4.03 -5.77
CA LEU A 178 -5.33 -4.70 -4.82
C LEU A 178 -4.22 -5.40 -5.59
N CYS A 179 -3.00 -5.13 -5.21
CA CYS A 179 -1.81 -5.82 -5.65
C CYS A 179 -1.29 -6.64 -4.46
N HIS A 180 -0.58 -7.70 -4.76
CA HIS A 180 0.00 -8.56 -3.75
C HIS A 180 1.39 -8.98 -4.23
N SER A 181 2.40 -8.60 -3.47
CA SER A 181 3.76 -9.09 -3.65
C SER A 181 3.97 -10.27 -2.70
N ASN A 182 4.11 -11.47 -3.27
CA ASN A 182 4.51 -12.67 -2.52
C ASN A 182 5.98 -12.61 -2.14
#